data_4875d226c8c7539809eadf830b419c92
#
_entry.id   4875d226c8c7539809eadf830b419c92
#
_cell.length_a   1.000
_cell.length_b   1.000
_cell.length_c   1.000
_cell.angle_alpha   90.00
_cell.angle_beta   90.00
_cell.angle_gamma   90.00
#
_symmetry.space_group_name_H-M   'P 1'
#
loop_
_entity.id
_entity.type
_entity.pdbx_description
1 polymer ?
#
loop_
_entity_poly.entity_id
_entity_poly.type
_entity_poly.pdbx_seq_one_letter_code
_entity_poly.pdbx_strand_id
1 'polypeptide(L)'
;MIRARGFLLSLAAAGVCQFLAPPRASAYSVLTHEAIIDSTWDSGIRPLLVKRFPACTADELREAHGFAYGGSIIQDLGYYPFGSAFIAI
;
A
#
# COMPACT_ATOMS: atom_id res chain seq x y z
N MET A 1 16.13 -17.10 37.68
CA MET A 1 16.72 -15.78 37.41
C MET A 1 17.26 -15.66 36.01
N ILE A 2 18.02 -16.61 35.50
CA ILE A 2 18.56 -16.56 34.11
C ILE A 2 17.46 -16.57 33.06
N ARG A 3 16.36 -17.29 33.28
CA ARG A 3 15.22 -17.35 32.35
C ARG A 3 14.44 -16.02 32.24
N ALA A 4 14.34 -15.28 33.35
CA ALA A 4 13.67 -14.00 33.35
C ALA A 4 14.44 -12.93 32.58
N ARG A 5 15.76 -12.94 32.67
CA ARG A 5 16.63 -12.04 31.91
C ARG A 5 16.55 -12.30 30.42
N GLY A 6 16.56 -13.58 30.01
CA GLY A 6 16.39 -13.95 28.59
C GLY A 6 15.05 -13.53 28.02
N PHE A 7 13.98 -13.67 28.80
CA PHE A 7 12.65 -13.25 28.40
C PHE A 7 12.55 -11.72 28.22
N LEU A 8 13.11 -10.95 29.16
CA LEU A 8 13.12 -9.48 29.05
C LEU A 8 13.95 -8.99 27.87
N LEU A 9 15.10 -9.61 27.61
CA LEU A 9 15.93 -9.30 26.43
C LEU A 9 15.21 -9.63 25.14
N SER A 10 14.48 -10.74 25.09
CA SER A 10 13.69 -11.11 23.90
C SER A 10 12.56 -10.14 23.64
N LEU A 11 11.87 -9.66 24.68
CA LEU A 11 10.83 -8.64 24.55
C LEU A 11 11.39 -7.31 24.09
N ALA A 12 12.53 -6.89 24.61
CA ALA A 12 13.20 -5.66 24.19
C ALA A 12 13.64 -5.74 22.72
N ALA A 13 14.22 -6.88 22.30
CA ALA A 13 14.60 -7.11 20.91
C ALA A 13 13.40 -7.09 19.98
N ALA A 14 12.28 -7.72 20.35
CA ALA A 14 11.03 -7.69 19.57
C ALA A 14 10.48 -6.27 19.43
N GLY A 15 10.49 -5.48 20.51
CA GLY A 15 10.08 -4.09 20.50
C GLY A 15 10.95 -3.22 19.60
N VAL A 16 12.26 -3.39 19.68
CA VAL A 16 13.22 -2.69 18.80
C VAL A 16 13.02 -3.08 17.35
N CYS A 17 12.81 -4.37 17.04
CA CYS A 17 12.54 -4.83 15.68
C CYS A 17 11.27 -4.22 15.12
N GLN A 18 10.19 -4.09 15.89
CA GLN A 18 8.97 -3.42 15.47
C GLN A 18 9.19 -1.94 15.21
N PHE A 19 10.00 -1.29 16.02
CA PHE A 19 10.31 0.13 15.87
C PHE A 19 11.18 0.41 14.65
N LEU A 20 12.09 -0.51 14.31
CA LEU A 20 12.97 -0.43 13.16
C LEU A 20 12.35 -0.95 11.86
N ALA A 21 11.11 -1.47 11.91
CA ALA A 21 10.42 -2.04 10.78
C ALA A 21 9.22 -1.23 10.24
N PRO A 22 9.16 0.13 10.36
CA PRO A 22 8.14 0.94 9.68
C PRO A 22 8.04 0.65 8.17
N PRO A 23 9.18 0.35 7.45
CA PRO A 23 9.13 -0.02 6.04
C PRO A 23 8.30 -1.26 5.75
N ARG A 24 8.23 -2.23 6.68
CA ARG A 24 7.41 -3.43 6.51
C ARG A 24 5.92 -3.14 6.52
N ALA A 25 5.45 -2.32 7.46
CA ALA A 25 4.04 -1.93 7.53
C ALA A 25 3.63 -1.18 6.26
N SER A 26 4.48 -0.26 5.77
CA SER A 26 4.26 0.44 4.50
C SER A 26 4.24 -0.53 3.32
N ALA A 27 5.17 -1.50 3.27
CA ALA A 27 5.22 -2.49 2.20
C ALA A 27 3.98 -3.38 2.19
N TYR A 28 3.48 -3.81 3.34
CA TYR A 28 2.23 -4.56 3.44
C TYR A 28 1.03 -3.74 2.97
N SER A 29 0.97 -2.46 3.32
CA SER A 29 -0.09 -1.56 2.88
C SER A 29 -0.08 -1.42 1.37
N VAL A 30 1.08 -1.17 0.76
CA VAL A 30 1.24 -1.07 -0.70
C VAL A 30 0.80 -2.37 -1.38
N LEU A 31 1.28 -3.52 -0.90
CA LEU A 31 0.92 -4.84 -1.47
C LEU A 31 -0.58 -5.12 -1.34
N THR A 32 -1.20 -4.72 -0.24
CA THR A 32 -2.66 -4.88 -0.05
C THR A 32 -3.42 -4.03 -1.04
N HIS A 33 -3.04 -2.78 -1.26
CA HIS A 33 -3.67 -1.90 -2.25
C HIS A 33 -3.51 -2.46 -3.66
N GLU A 34 -2.33 -2.93 -4.02
CA GLU A 34 -2.09 -3.56 -5.32
C GLU A 34 -2.95 -4.81 -5.51
N ALA A 35 -3.05 -5.66 -4.48
CA ALA A 35 -3.87 -6.86 -4.53
C ALA A 35 -5.35 -6.55 -4.73
N ILE A 36 -5.86 -5.51 -4.09
CA ILE A 36 -7.25 -5.07 -4.27
C ILE A 36 -7.47 -4.57 -5.69
N ILE A 37 -6.56 -3.74 -6.22
CA ILE A 37 -6.64 -3.27 -7.60
C ILE A 37 -6.61 -4.45 -8.57
N ASP A 38 -5.68 -5.39 -8.41
CA ASP A 38 -5.55 -6.54 -9.29
C ASP A 38 -6.78 -7.45 -9.25
N SER A 39 -7.33 -7.70 -8.07
CA SER A 39 -8.50 -8.55 -7.91
C SER A 39 -9.77 -7.95 -8.54
N THR A 40 -9.84 -6.63 -8.63
CA THR A 40 -11.00 -5.91 -9.18
C THR A 40 -10.78 -5.41 -10.60
N TRP A 41 -9.57 -5.51 -11.14
CA TRP A 41 -9.23 -4.93 -12.42
C TRP A 41 -10.00 -5.57 -13.58
N ASP A 42 -9.86 -6.88 -13.77
CA ASP A 42 -10.46 -7.57 -14.92
C ASP A 42 -11.98 -7.67 -14.86
N SER A 43 -12.54 -7.83 -13.66
CA SER A 43 -13.97 -8.02 -13.46
C SER A 43 -14.77 -6.73 -13.24
N GLY A 44 -14.11 -5.67 -12.77
CA GLY A 44 -14.78 -4.44 -12.38
C GLY A 44 -14.28 -3.19 -13.10
N ILE A 45 -13.01 -2.84 -12.92
CA ILE A 45 -12.46 -1.56 -13.34
C ILE A 45 -12.30 -1.50 -14.87
N ARG A 46 -11.64 -2.48 -15.45
CA ARG A 46 -11.40 -2.54 -16.90
C ARG A 46 -12.68 -2.50 -17.72
N PRO A 47 -13.71 -3.32 -17.42
CA PRO A 47 -14.97 -3.26 -18.16
C PRO A 47 -15.65 -1.89 -18.11
N LEU A 48 -15.59 -1.21 -16.96
CA LEU A 48 -16.15 0.13 -16.82
C LEU A 48 -15.38 1.13 -17.65
N LEU A 49 -14.05 1.05 -17.70
CA LEU A 49 -13.21 1.92 -18.51
C LEU A 49 -13.49 1.72 -20.00
N VAL A 50 -13.58 0.48 -20.44
CA VAL A 50 -13.90 0.15 -21.85
C VAL A 50 -15.29 0.64 -22.22
N LYS A 51 -16.25 0.53 -21.32
CA LYS A 51 -17.61 1.03 -21.53
C LYS A 51 -17.63 2.55 -21.65
N ARG A 52 -16.87 3.24 -20.79
CA ARG A 52 -16.80 4.70 -20.78
C ARG A 52 -15.98 5.26 -21.93
N PHE A 53 -14.91 4.57 -22.30
CA PHE A 53 -13.96 4.95 -23.33
C PHE A 53 -13.76 3.81 -24.34
N PRO A 54 -14.72 3.59 -25.25
CA PRO A 54 -14.67 2.43 -26.16
C PRO A 54 -13.46 2.43 -27.10
N ALA A 55 -12.87 3.61 -27.36
CA ALA A 55 -11.72 3.77 -28.23
C ALA A 55 -10.37 3.59 -27.52
N CYS A 56 -10.36 3.25 -26.23
CA CYS A 56 -9.11 3.10 -25.48
C CYS A 56 -8.31 1.91 -25.98
N THR A 57 -6.99 2.11 -26.10
CA THR A 57 -6.05 1.10 -26.52
C THR A 57 -5.60 0.23 -25.34
N ALA A 58 -4.97 -0.92 -25.65
CA ALA A 58 -4.38 -1.77 -24.62
C ALA A 58 -3.30 -1.04 -23.81
N ASP A 59 -2.52 -0.16 -24.45
CA ASP A 59 -1.50 0.63 -23.78
C ASP A 59 -2.12 1.67 -22.84
N GLU A 60 -3.19 2.32 -23.25
CA GLU A 60 -3.92 3.26 -22.38
C GLU A 60 -4.54 2.55 -21.17
N LEU A 61 -5.06 1.33 -21.34
CA LEU A 61 -5.56 0.52 -20.24
C LEU A 61 -4.45 0.12 -19.27
N ARG A 62 -3.28 -0.20 -19.79
CA ARG A 62 -2.11 -0.51 -18.97
C ARG A 62 -1.64 0.71 -18.18
N GLU A 63 -1.64 1.86 -18.81
CA GLU A 63 -1.33 3.13 -18.15
C GLU A 63 -2.35 3.46 -17.05
N ALA A 64 -3.63 3.29 -17.34
CA ALA A 64 -4.70 3.47 -16.36
C ALA A 64 -4.54 2.54 -15.15
N HIS A 65 -4.10 1.29 -15.38
CA HIS A 65 -3.80 0.35 -14.31
C HIS A 65 -2.67 0.86 -13.40
N GLY A 66 -1.62 1.40 -14.00
CA GLY A 66 -0.54 2.05 -13.26
C GLY A 66 -1.01 3.25 -12.43
N PHE A 67 -1.88 4.09 -12.98
CA PHE A 67 -2.49 5.20 -12.24
C PHE A 67 -3.37 4.74 -11.09
N ALA A 68 -4.07 3.63 -11.24
CA ALA A 68 -4.87 3.03 -10.17
C ALA A 68 -3.96 2.61 -9.00
N TYR A 69 -2.83 2.01 -9.28
CA TYR A 69 -1.84 1.68 -8.24
C TYR A 69 -1.33 2.93 -7.55
N GLY A 70 -0.89 3.92 -8.30
CA GLY A 70 -0.39 5.17 -7.75
C GLY A 70 -1.43 5.90 -6.89
N GLY A 71 -2.67 5.97 -7.37
CA GLY A 71 -3.77 6.58 -6.64
C GLY A 71 -4.09 5.87 -5.33
N SER A 72 -4.01 4.56 -5.30
CA SER A 72 -4.24 3.79 -4.08
C SER A 72 -3.18 4.04 -3.02
N ILE A 73 -1.94 4.30 -3.43
CA ILE A 73 -0.81 4.57 -2.53
C ILE A 73 -0.88 6.00 -1.96
N ILE A 74 -1.35 6.96 -2.74
CA ILE A 74 -1.45 8.37 -2.32
C ILE A 74 -2.25 8.53 -1.03
N GLN A 75 -3.28 7.72 -0.82
CA GLN A 75 -4.08 7.76 0.40
C GLN A 75 -3.25 7.53 1.66
N ASP A 76 -2.22 6.70 1.57
CA ASP A 76 -1.37 6.36 2.71
C ASP A 76 -0.37 7.47 3.05
N LEU A 77 -0.14 8.42 2.16
CA LEU A 77 0.75 9.55 2.43
C LEU A 77 0.27 10.41 3.61
N GLY A 78 -1.04 10.41 3.89
CA GLY A 78 -1.60 11.12 5.03
C GLY A 78 -1.18 10.56 6.38
N TYR A 79 -0.75 9.32 6.44
CA TYR A 79 -0.30 8.65 7.66
C TYR A 79 1.18 8.87 7.97
N TYR A 80 1.95 9.39 7.03
CA TYR A 80 3.35 9.69 7.26
C TYR A 80 3.50 11.02 8.01
N PRO A 81 4.61 11.21 8.74
CA PRO A 81 4.94 12.51 9.30
C PRO A 81 4.92 13.57 8.19
N PHE A 82 4.23 14.68 8.44
CA PHE A 82 4.01 15.75 7.44
C PHE A 82 3.11 15.37 6.26
N GLY A 83 2.49 14.18 6.28
CA GLY A 83 1.58 13.75 5.21
C GLY A 83 0.41 14.69 5.00
N SER A 84 -0.11 15.30 6.06
CA SER A 84 -1.17 16.31 5.98
C SER A 84 -0.79 17.53 5.14
N ALA A 85 0.50 17.87 5.07
CA ALA A 85 0.97 18.96 4.24
C ALA A 85 0.86 18.66 2.75
N PHE A 86 0.89 17.39 2.37
CA PHE A 86 0.74 16.95 0.98
C PHE A 86 -0.71 16.76 0.56
N ILE A 87 -1.60 16.49 1.51
CA ILE A 87 -3.01 16.15 1.23
C ILE A 87 -3.94 17.34 1.50
N ALA A 88 -3.53 18.30 2.31
CA ALA A 88 -4.30 19.49 2.66
C ALA A 88 -4.40 20.52 1.51
N ILE A 89 -4.22 20.06 0.30
CA ILE A 89 -4.44 20.85 -0.90
C ILE A 89 -5.88 20.58 -1.34
#